data_e1b5c0704d313ca40b129ce7b292475d
#
_entry.id   e1b5c0704d313ca40b129ce7b292475d
#
_cell.length_a   1.000
_cell.length_b   1.000
_cell.length_c   1.000
_cell.angle_alpha   90.00
_cell.angle_beta   90.00
_cell.angle_gamma   90.00
#
_symmetry.space_group_name_H-M   'P 1'
#
loop_
_entity.id
_entity.type
_entity.pdbx_description
1 polymer ?
#
loop_
_entity_poly.entity_id
_entity_poly.type
_entity_poly.pdbx_seq_one_letter_code
_entity_poly.pdbx_strand_id
1 'polypeptide(L)'
;MTDCRFSRLLTKLEIPLLLAVPAVMAAALLAGVEQAALAMLVVVALVLALFFAGYEASRPGLRQIMPTLVLAALAAAGRILFGPIPDFKPVSAIAIIAGATLGRRNGFMVGALAALTSNFFFGQGMWTPWQMYAWGLVGYVGGALAHAGAFDRADGTVRMPALMAYGFASGLLYGVVINAYDIIGFVQPLTWAGVVARLATAVPFDITHGLATCVFLAALYKPWCRRINRVV
;
A
#
# COMPACT_ATOMS: atom_id res chain seq x y z
N MET A 1 -18.02 -15.99 22.89
CA MET A 1 -16.62 -16.14 23.36
C MET A 1 -15.63 -16.51 22.23
N THR A 2 -16.07 -17.13 21.15
CA THR A 2 -15.24 -17.48 19.96
C THR A 2 -14.72 -16.26 19.18
N ASP A 3 -15.53 -15.21 19.00
CA ASP A 3 -15.17 -13.99 18.28
C ASP A 3 -13.94 -13.25 18.83
N CYS A 4 -13.79 -13.19 20.15
CA CYS A 4 -12.69 -12.45 20.78
C CYS A 4 -11.33 -13.16 20.63
N ARG A 5 -11.32 -14.51 20.54
CA ARG A 5 -10.10 -15.29 20.31
C ARG A 5 -9.66 -15.18 18.85
N PHE A 6 -10.61 -15.26 17.91
CA PHE A 6 -10.35 -15.16 16.48
C PHE A 6 -9.81 -13.77 16.10
N SER A 7 -10.43 -12.69 16.59
CA SER A 7 -9.97 -11.33 16.39
C SER A 7 -8.54 -11.10 16.92
N ARG A 8 -8.23 -11.63 18.12
CA ARG A 8 -6.88 -11.55 18.71
C ARG A 8 -5.84 -12.34 17.90
N LEU A 9 -6.22 -13.49 17.34
CA LEU A 9 -5.35 -14.30 16.49
C LEU A 9 -5.01 -13.54 15.20
N LEU A 10 -6.02 -13.01 14.50
CA LEU A 10 -5.82 -12.24 13.28
C LEU A 10 -4.96 -10.99 13.51
N THR A 11 -5.11 -10.33 14.67
CA THR A 11 -4.26 -9.20 15.04
C THR A 11 -2.79 -9.60 15.21
N LYS A 12 -2.51 -10.77 15.79
CA LYS A 12 -1.15 -11.29 15.95
C LYS A 12 -0.55 -11.75 14.61
N LEU A 13 -1.38 -12.23 13.70
CA LEU A 13 -0.96 -12.70 12.39
C LEU A 13 -0.84 -11.58 11.35
N GLU A 14 -1.22 -10.36 11.66
CA GLU A 14 -1.22 -9.22 10.74
C GLU A 14 0.15 -9.00 10.06
N ILE A 15 1.21 -8.91 10.86
CA ILE A 15 2.58 -8.75 10.31
C ILE A 15 3.05 -9.98 9.55
N PRO A 16 2.96 -11.22 10.09
CA PRO A 16 3.26 -12.42 9.34
C PRO A 16 2.51 -12.54 8.02
N LEU A 17 1.22 -12.18 7.97
CA LEU A 17 0.42 -12.20 6.74
C LEU A 17 0.95 -11.19 5.70
N LEU A 18 1.26 -9.96 6.14
CA LEU A 18 1.83 -8.97 5.23
C LEU A 18 3.21 -9.38 4.72
N LEU A 19 4.02 -10.07 5.53
CA LEU A 19 5.33 -10.56 5.11
C LEU A 19 5.26 -11.85 4.27
N ALA A 20 4.14 -12.57 4.28
CA ALA A 20 3.99 -13.81 3.51
C ALA A 20 4.10 -13.56 2.00
N VAL A 21 3.53 -12.46 1.49
CA VAL A 21 3.61 -12.13 0.05
C VAL A 21 5.05 -11.97 -0.41
N PRO A 22 5.86 -11.03 0.13
CA PRO A 22 7.24 -10.87 -0.33
C PRO A 22 8.11 -12.09 -0.05
N ALA A 23 7.85 -12.84 1.03
CA ALA A 23 8.59 -14.07 1.33
C ALA A 23 8.35 -15.16 0.28
N VAL A 24 7.09 -15.39 -0.11
CA VAL A 24 6.75 -16.37 -1.15
C VAL A 24 7.25 -15.91 -2.52
N MET A 25 7.18 -14.61 -2.83
CA MET A 25 7.75 -14.05 -4.06
C MET A 25 9.27 -14.28 -4.13
N ALA A 26 9.98 -13.98 -3.06
CA ALA A 26 11.43 -14.21 -3.00
C ALA A 26 11.78 -15.70 -3.13
N ALA A 27 11.03 -16.57 -2.46
CA ALA A 27 11.22 -18.01 -2.56
C ALA A 27 10.97 -18.53 -3.98
N ALA A 28 9.92 -18.09 -4.66
CA ALA A 28 9.61 -18.46 -6.03
C ALA A 28 10.70 -17.99 -7.01
N LEU A 29 11.19 -16.77 -6.84
CA LEU A 29 12.28 -16.22 -7.65
C LEU A 29 13.60 -16.99 -7.46
N LEU A 30 13.97 -17.29 -6.21
CA LEU A 30 15.19 -18.01 -5.89
C LEU A 30 15.13 -19.49 -6.34
N ALA A 31 13.96 -20.11 -6.29
CA ALA A 31 13.74 -21.48 -6.75
C ALA A 31 13.59 -21.58 -8.28
N GLY A 32 13.59 -20.47 -9.02
CA GLY A 32 13.41 -20.47 -10.47
C GLY A 32 12.06 -21.02 -10.92
N VAL A 33 11.01 -20.83 -10.11
CA VAL A 33 9.65 -21.32 -10.44
C VAL A 33 9.09 -20.49 -11.56
N GLU A 34 8.97 -21.08 -12.74
CA GLU A 34 8.34 -20.47 -13.90
C GLU A 34 6.81 -20.55 -13.80
N GLN A 35 6.12 -19.55 -14.38
CA GLN A 35 4.64 -19.50 -14.45
C GLN A 35 3.94 -19.51 -13.09
N ALA A 36 4.56 -18.92 -12.08
CA ALA A 36 4.00 -18.86 -10.73
C ALA A 36 2.85 -17.81 -10.58
N ALA A 37 2.45 -17.14 -11.66
CA ALA A 37 1.48 -16.04 -11.61
C ALA A 37 0.16 -16.41 -10.89
N LEU A 38 -0.40 -17.59 -11.19
CA LEU A 38 -1.65 -18.04 -10.57
C LEU A 38 -1.46 -18.38 -9.07
N ALA A 39 -0.37 -19.08 -8.74
CA ALA A 39 -0.07 -19.40 -7.35
C ALA A 39 0.15 -18.12 -6.53
N MET A 40 0.87 -17.15 -7.08
CA MET A 40 1.08 -15.85 -6.45
C MET A 40 -0.22 -15.06 -6.30
N LEU A 41 -1.12 -15.10 -7.30
CA LEU A 41 -2.44 -14.48 -7.21
C LEU A 41 -3.26 -15.06 -6.05
N VAL A 42 -3.25 -16.38 -5.87
CA VAL A 42 -3.92 -17.03 -4.74
C VAL A 42 -3.35 -16.55 -3.41
N VAL A 43 -2.02 -16.48 -3.28
CA VAL A 43 -1.36 -16.02 -2.05
C VAL A 43 -1.78 -14.57 -1.71
N VAL A 44 -1.68 -13.65 -2.67
CA VAL A 44 -2.04 -12.25 -2.40
C VAL A 44 -3.52 -12.08 -2.11
N ALA A 45 -4.38 -12.82 -2.80
CA ALA A 45 -5.83 -12.79 -2.56
C ALA A 45 -6.18 -13.32 -1.16
N LEU A 46 -5.54 -14.41 -0.72
CA LEU A 46 -5.71 -14.93 0.65
C LEU A 46 -5.23 -13.93 1.71
N VAL A 47 -4.08 -13.31 1.50
CA VAL A 47 -3.57 -12.27 2.43
C VAL A 47 -4.53 -11.10 2.53
N LEU A 48 -5.06 -10.62 1.39
CA LEU A 48 -6.06 -9.55 1.38
C LEU A 48 -7.34 -9.97 2.10
N ALA A 49 -7.86 -11.17 1.82
CA ALA A 49 -9.08 -11.69 2.46
C ALA A 49 -8.90 -11.79 3.99
N LEU A 50 -7.77 -12.33 4.45
CA LEU A 50 -7.47 -12.44 5.87
C LEU A 50 -7.26 -11.08 6.53
N PHE A 51 -6.64 -10.12 5.81
CA PHE A 51 -6.48 -8.77 6.31
C PHE A 51 -7.83 -8.05 6.46
N PHE A 52 -8.71 -8.15 5.45
CA PHE A 52 -10.06 -7.59 5.51
C PHE A 52 -10.91 -8.24 6.60
N ALA A 53 -10.84 -9.57 6.75
CA ALA A 53 -11.50 -10.28 7.83
C ALA A 53 -10.99 -9.81 9.22
N GLY A 54 -9.69 -9.58 9.36
CA GLY A 54 -9.09 -9.03 10.58
C GLY A 54 -9.53 -7.60 10.87
N TYR A 55 -9.66 -6.77 9.84
CA TYR A 55 -10.19 -5.41 9.97
C TYR A 55 -11.65 -5.42 10.43
N GLU A 56 -12.51 -6.22 9.79
CA GLU A 56 -13.92 -6.37 10.16
C GLU A 56 -14.08 -6.92 11.57
N ALA A 57 -13.32 -7.97 11.93
CA ALA A 57 -13.35 -8.55 13.27
C ALA A 57 -12.90 -7.57 14.38
N SER A 58 -12.16 -6.51 14.05
CA SER A 58 -11.79 -5.44 14.99
C SER A 58 -12.96 -4.50 15.31
N ARG A 59 -14.08 -4.61 14.58
CA ARG A 59 -15.30 -3.80 14.73
C ARG A 59 -15.00 -2.30 14.79
N PRO A 60 -14.38 -1.72 13.74
CA PRO A 60 -14.05 -0.30 13.74
C PRO A 60 -15.33 0.54 13.85
N GLY A 61 -15.27 1.60 14.67
CA GLY A 61 -16.40 2.52 14.82
C GLY A 61 -16.64 3.37 13.57
N LEU A 62 -17.84 3.94 13.44
CA LEU A 62 -18.21 4.82 12.31
C LEU A 62 -17.23 5.99 12.12
N ARG A 63 -16.69 6.53 13.22
CA ARG A 63 -15.67 7.59 13.19
C ARG A 63 -14.36 7.18 12.51
N GLN A 64 -14.08 5.88 12.39
CA GLN A 64 -12.93 5.35 11.65
C GLN A 64 -13.31 4.91 10.23
N ILE A 65 -14.47 4.26 10.08
CA ILE A 65 -14.94 3.75 8.77
C ILE A 65 -15.19 4.89 7.79
N MET A 66 -15.95 5.92 8.20
CA MET A 66 -16.35 7.00 7.30
C MET A 66 -15.15 7.76 6.72
N PRO A 67 -14.18 8.26 7.53
CA PRO A 67 -12.99 8.89 6.98
C PRO A 67 -12.15 7.95 6.09
N THR A 68 -12.08 6.64 6.44
CA THR A 68 -11.37 5.64 5.63
C THR A 68 -11.97 5.53 4.24
N LEU A 69 -13.31 5.42 4.12
CA LEU A 69 -14.00 5.34 2.83
C LEU A 69 -13.86 6.63 2.02
N VAL A 70 -13.99 7.79 2.68
CA VAL A 70 -13.82 9.10 2.02
C VAL A 70 -12.40 9.26 1.47
N LEU A 71 -11.37 8.91 2.27
CA LEU A 71 -9.99 9.00 1.82
C LEU A 71 -9.69 8.00 0.68
N ALA A 72 -10.27 6.80 0.73
CA ALA A 72 -10.14 5.83 -0.36
C ALA A 72 -10.78 6.35 -1.67
N ALA A 73 -11.97 6.95 -1.57
CA ALA A 73 -12.65 7.56 -2.71
C ALA A 73 -11.85 8.75 -3.29
N LEU A 74 -11.30 9.62 -2.42
CA LEU A 74 -10.44 10.73 -2.85
C LEU A 74 -9.15 10.25 -3.50
N ALA A 75 -8.54 9.19 -2.99
CA ALA A 75 -7.35 8.57 -3.57
C ALA A 75 -7.65 7.96 -4.96
N ALA A 76 -8.79 7.26 -5.09
CA ALA A 76 -9.25 6.72 -6.37
C ALA A 76 -9.55 7.83 -7.39
N ALA A 77 -10.30 8.85 -6.99
CA ALA A 77 -10.61 10.01 -7.82
C ALA A 77 -9.34 10.76 -8.25
N GLY A 78 -8.40 10.96 -7.33
CA GLY A 78 -7.10 11.54 -7.64
C GLY A 78 -6.29 10.70 -8.62
N ARG A 79 -6.29 9.36 -8.48
CA ARG A 79 -5.64 8.47 -9.44
C ARG A 79 -6.25 8.61 -10.84
N ILE A 80 -7.56 8.74 -10.94
CA ILE A 80 -8.27 8.94 -12.21
C ILE A 80 -7.95 10.31 -12.80
N LEU A 81 -8.02 11.37 -12.00
CA LEU A 81 -7.74 12.75 -12.42
C LEU A 81 -6.32 12.91 -12.99
N PHE A 82 -5.33 12.33 -12.31
CA PHE A 82 -3.94 12.33 -12.76
C PHE A 82 -3.60 11.14 -13.68
N GLY A 83 -4.62 10.43 -14.19
CA GLY A 83 -4.48 9.28 -15.10
C GLY A 83 -3.52 9.52 -16.27
N PRO A 84 -3.61 10.65 -16.99
CA PRO A 84 -2.75 10.94 -18.15
C PRO A 84 -1.25 11.05 -17.80
N ILE A 85 -0.89 11.34 -16.55
CA ILE A 85 0.52 11.49 -16.15
C ILE A 85 1.01 10.15 -15.57
N PRO A 86 1.96 9.45 -16.21
CA PRO A 86 2.46 8.17 -15.71
C PRO A 86 3.01 8.30 -14.29
N ASP A 87 2.59 7.39 -13.41
CA ASP A 87 2.99 7.24 -12.00
C ASP A 87 2.91 8.50 -11.11
N PHE A 88 2.45 9.63 -11.62
CA PHE A 88 2.20 10.86 -10.85
C PHE A 88 0.78 10.83 -10.25
N LYS A 89 0.61 10.10 -9.13
CA LYS A 89 -0.69 9.84 -8.50
C LYS A 89 -0.66 10.15 -7.00
N PRO A 90 -1.76 10.64 -6.39
CA PRO A 90 -1.82 10.96 -4.95
C PRO A 90 -2.06 9.76 -4.04
N VAL A 91 -2.25 8.53 -4.56
CA VAL A 91 -2.74 7.37 -3.81
C VAL A 91 -1.84 7.05 -2.61
N SER A 92 -0.53 6.94 -2.83
CA SER A 92 0.44 6.65 -1.77
C SER A 92 0.43 7.72 -0.68
N ALA A 93 0.39 9.00 -1.06
CA ALA A 93 0.34 10.10 -0.10
C ALA A 93 -0.93 10.06 0.76
N ILE A 94 -2.09 9.81 0.14
CA ILE A 94 -3.37 9.72 0.86
C ILE A 94 -3.41 8.49 1.76
N ALA A 95 -2.89 7.34 1.32
CA ALA A 95 -2.78 6.14 2.14
C ALA A 95 -1.86 6.35 3.35
N ILE A 96 -0.72 7.05 3.17
CA ILE A 96 0.20 7.43 4.26
C ILE A 96 -0.51 8.36 5.26
N ILE A 97 -1.22 9.39 4.79
CA ILE A 97 -1.99 10.31 5.64
C ILE A 97 -3.04 9.54 6.44
N ALA A 98 -3.78 8.64 5.79
CA ALA A 98 -4.77 7.78 6.46
C ALA A 98 -4.11 6.90 7.54
N GLY A 99 -2.98 6.28 7.21
CA GLY A 99 -2.21 5.49 8.17
C GLY A 99 -1.75 6.30 9.38
N ALA A 100 -1.26 7.52 9.15
CA ALA A 100 -0.78 8.40 10.20
C ALA A 100 -1.89 8.94 11.12
N THR A 101 -3.09 9.16 10.58
CA THR A 101 -4.20 9.76 11.34
C THR A 101 -5.20 8.76 11.90
N LEU A 102 -5.52 7.72 11.13
CA LEU A 102 -6.54 6.71 11.49
C LEU A 102 -5.94 5.39 11.96
N GLY A 103 -4.60 5.28 11.92
CA GLY A 103 -3.87 4.08 12.26
C GLY A 103 -3.56 3.17 11.05
N ARG A 104 -2.53 2.33 11.22
CA ARG A 104 -1.92 1.54 10.14
C ARG A 104 -2.90 0.67 9.34
N ARG A 105 -3.91 0.07 10.00
CA ARG A 105 -4.93 -0.74 9.34
C ARG A 105 -5.80 0.08 8.39
N ASN A 106 -6.22 1.26 8.83
CA ASN A 106 -6.99 2.18 7.99
C ASN A 106 -6.17 2.69 6.81
N GLY A 107 -4.85 2.94 7.01
CA GLY A 107 -3.93 3.25 5.91
C GLY A 107 -3.87 2.14 4.85
N PHE A 108 -3.80 0.87 5.28
CA PHE A 108 -3.90 -0.28 4.38
C PHE A 108 -5.22 -0.30 3.62
N MET A 109 -6.35 -0.15 4.33
CA MET A 109 -7.68 -0.15 3.74
C MET A 109 -7.85 0.94 2.70
N VAL A 110 -7.36 2.16 2.98
CA VAL A 110 -7.41 3.28 2.01
C VAL A 110 -6.63 2.94 0.74
N GLY A 111 -5.41 2.44 0.85
CA GLY A 111 -4.61 2.05 -0.31
C GLY A 111 -5.25 0.93 -1.13
N ALA A 112 -5.72 -0.13 -0.46
CA ALA A 112 -6.34 -1.28 -1.10
C ALA A 112 -7.67 -0.91 -1.79
N LEU A 113 -8.55 -0.18 -1.12
CA LEU A 113 -9.82 0.25 -1.67
C LEU A 113 -9.65 1.25 -2.81
N ALA A 114 -8.66 2.16 -2.72
CA ALA A 114 -8.33 3.08 -3.81
C ALA A 114 -7.92 2.35 -5.08
N ALA A 115 -7.08 1.29 -4.95
CA ALA A 115 -6.70 0.44 -6.06
C ALA A 115 -7.91 -0.25 -6.69
N LEU A 116 -8.70 -0.95 -5.88
CA LEU A 116 -9.89 -1.67 -6.32
C LEU A 116 -10.87 -0.74 -7.05
N THR A 117 -11.21 0.39 -6.42
CA THR A 117 -12.21 1.34 -6.95
C THR A 117 -11.72 1.99 -8.23
N SER A 118 -10.48 2.48 -8.29
CA SER A 118 -9.97 3.14 -9.48
C SER A 118 -9.78 2.19 -10.67
N ASN A 119 -9.56 0.90 -10.43
CA ASN A 119 -9.45 -0.09 -11.49
C ASN A 119 -10.79 -0.38 -12.22
N PHE A 120 -11.95 0.06 -11.70
CA PHE A 120 -13.16 0.09 -12.50
C PHE A 120 -13.06 1.05 -13.71
N PHE A 121 -12.18 2.06 -13.63
CA PHE A 121 -11.91 3.00 -14.72
C PHE A 121 -10.72 2.56 -15.58
N PHE A 122 -9.66 2.00 -14.95
CA PHE A 122 -8.44 1.59 -15.66
C PHE A 122 -8.46 0.14 -16.17
N GLY A 123 -9.50 -0.61 -15.82
CA GLY A 123 -9.64 -2.04 -16.08
C GLY A 123 -9.22 -2.88 -14.87
N GLN A 124 -10.05 -3.90 -14.60
CA GLN A 124 -9.76 -4.94 -13.60
C GLN A 124 -8.96 -6.08 -14.24
N GLY A 125 -8.04 -6.65 -13.48
CA GLY A 125 -7.24 -7.78 -13.94
C GLY A 125 -6.47 -8.44 -12.80
N MET A 126 -5.61 -9.40 -13.15
CA MET A 126 -4.77 -10.12 -12.19
C MET A 126 -3.83 -9.20 -11.40
N TRP A 127 -3.54 -8.00 -11.92
CA TRP A 127 -2.76 -6.98 -11.22
C TRP A 127 -3.52 -6.28 -10.10
N THR A 128 -4.86 -6.31 -10.09
CA THR A 128 -5.66 -5.58 -9.09
C THR A 128 -5.35 -6.00 -7.64
N PRO A 129 -5.32 -7.28 -7.26
CA PRO A 129 -4.94 -7.69 -5.91
C PRO A 129 -3.52 -7.24 -5.52
N TRP A 130 -2.60 -7.22 -6.47
CA TRP A 130 -1.22 -6.75 -6.25
C TRP A 130 -1.15 -5.26 -5.98
N GLN A 131 -1.91 -4.45 -6.73
CA GLN A 131 -2.02 -3.02 -6.48
C GLN A 131 -2.69 -2.73 -5.14
N MET A 132 -3.75 -3.50 -4.78
CA MET A 132 -4.40 -3.39 -3.48
C MET A 132 -3.41 -3.67 -2.35
N TYR A 133 -2.63 -4.73 -2.49
CA TYR A 133 -1.61 -5.09 -1.50
C TYR A 133 -0.49 -4.04 -1.44
N ALA A 134 0.06 -3.61 -2.58
CA ALA A 134 1.18 -2.68 -2.64
C ALA A 134 0.84 -1.31 -2.03
N TRP A 135 -0.28 -0.68 -2.45
CA TRP A 135 -0.72 0.57 -1.84
C TRP A 135 -1.23 0.39 -0.41
N GLY A 136 -1.83 -0.75 -0.10
CA GLY A 136 -2.18 -1.11 1.27
C GLY A 136 -0.94 -1.15 2.17
N LEU A 137 0.12 -1.82 1.71
CA LEU A 137 1.39 -1.90 2.45
C LEU A 137 2.03 -0.53 2.65
N VAL A 138 2.00 0.35 1.64
CA VAL A 138 2.48 1.74 1.76
C VAL A 138 1.73 2.48 2.88
N GLY A 139 0.41 2.38 2.93
CA GLY A 139 -0.40 3.02 3.97
C GLY A 139 -0.17 2.40 5.35
N TYR A 140 -0.03 1.07 5.42
CA TYR A 140 0.24 0.36 6.66
C TYR A 140 1.58 0.74 7.28
N VAL A 141 2.66 0.71 6.50
CA VAL A 141 4.01 1.08 6.97
C VAL A 141 4.07 2.56 7.34
N GLY A 142 3.43 3.44 6.55
CA GLY A 142 3.30 4.85 6.88
C GLY A 142 2.63 5.09 8.23
N GLY A 143 1.55 4.35 8.51
CA GLY A 143 0.86 4.38 9.80
C GLY A 143 1.70 3.81 10.95
N ALA A 144 2.45 2.74 10.71
CA ALA A 144 3.35 2.16 11.71
C ALA A 144 4.49 3.13 12.06
N LEU A 145 5.10 3.78 11.07
CA LEU A 145 6.14 4.79 11.27
C LEU A 145 5.61 6.02 12.01
N ALA A 146 4.41 6.49 11.67
CA ALA A 146 3.76 7.60 12.38
C ALA A 146 3.51 7.24 13.86
N HIS A 147 2.99 6.04 14.12
CA HIS A 147 2.77 5.57 15.48
C HIS A 147 4.07 5.42 16.29
N ALA A 148 5.17 5.09 15.63
CA ALA A 148 6.51 5.05 16.23
C ALA A 148 7.14 6.45 16.42
N GLY A 149 6.43 7.54 16.09
CA GLY A 149 6.91 8.92 16.21
C GLY A 149 7.95 9.33 15.15
N ALA A 150 8.07 8.56 14.06
CA ALA A 150 9.07 8.86 13.02
C ALA A 150 8.81 10.20 12.32
N PHE A 151 7.54 10.63 12.23
CA PHE A 151 7.12 11.85 11.54
C PHE A 151 6.91 13.03 12.47
N ASP A 152 7.08 12.85 13.78
CA ASP A 152 6.85 13.90 14.77
C ASP A 152 8.17 14.34 15.41
N ARG A 153 8.25 15.62 15.73
CA ARG A 153 9.31 16.19 16.58
C ARG A 153 8.83 16.30 18.02
N ALA A 154 9.78 16.45 18.94
CA ALA A 154 9.49 16.64 20.34
C ALA A 154 8.61 17.89 20.63
N ASP A 155 8.63 18.88 19.76
CA ASP A 155 7.83 20.11 19.81
C ASP A 155 6.42 19.95 19.20
N GLY A 156 6.03 18.74 18.79
CA GLY A 156 4.75 18.45 18.14
C GLY A 156 4.67 18.89 16.67
N THR A 157 5.77 19.38 16.08
CA THR A 157 5.81 19.72 14.66
C THR A 157 6.19 18.50 13.81
N VAL A 158 5.76 18.53 12.54
CA VAL A 158 6.02 17.43 11.59
C VAL A 158 7.50 17.45 11.19
N ARG A 159 8.16 16.29 11.30
CA ARG A 159 9.52 16.05 10.80
C ARG A 159 9.48 15.84 9.28
N MET A 160 9.36 16.94 8.52
CA MET A 160 9.23 16.90 7.06
C MET A 160 10.29 16.06 6.34
N PRO A 161 11.61 16.11 6.70
CA PRO A 161 12.60 15.28 6.02
C PRO A 161 12.33 13.78 6.16
N ALA A 162 11.92 13.30 7.33
CA ALA A 162 11.58 11.89 7.54
C ALA A 162 10.32 11.49 6.77
N LEU A 163 9.30 12.35 6.76
CA LEU A 163 8.08 12.13 5.99
C LEU A 163 8.38 12.08 4.48
N MET A 164 9.22 12.99 3.97
CA MET A 164 9.62 12.99 2.55
C MET A 164 10.48 11.78 2.20
N ALA A 165 11.40 11.39 3.08
CA ALA A 165 12.22 10.19 2.88
C ALA A 165 11.33 8.93 2.76
N TYR A 166 10.36 8.77 3.64
CA TYR A 166 9.39 7.67 3.51
C TYR A 166 8.49 7.84 2.29
N GLY A 167 8.02 9.05 1.99
CA GLY A 167 7.23 9.34 0.79
C GLY A 167 7.93 8.88 -0.48
N PHE A 168 9.22 9.20 -0.61
CA PHE A 168 10.02 8.72 -1.75
C PHE A 168 10.21 7.19 -1.71
N ALA A 169 10.62 6.64 -0.57
CA ALA A 169 10.81 5.21 -0.40
C ALA A 169 9.52 4.38 -0.66
N SER A 170 8.34 4.98 -0.42
CA SER A 170 7.06 4.32 -0.66
C SER A 170 6.80 4.07 -2.15
N GLY A 171 7.31 4.91 -3.04
CA GLY A 171 7.27 4.68 -4.49
C GLY A 171 8.10 3.44 -4.87
N LEU A 172 9.31 3.34 -4.33
CA LEU A 172 10.18 2.17 -4.52
C LEU A 172 9.54 0.90 -3.91
N LEU A 173 8.93 1.00 -2.72
CA LEU A 173 8.24 -0.12 -2.08
C LEU A 173 7.08 -0.64 -2.95
N TYR A 174 6.27 0.26 -3.49
CA TYR A 174 5.22 -0.08 -4.44
C TYR A 174 5.81 -0.74 -5.69
N GLY A 175 6.84 -0.14 -6.27
CA GLY A 175 7.54 -0.64 -7.45
C GLY A 175 8.09 -2.05 -7.25
N VAL A 176 8.74 -2.33 -6.13
CA VAL A 176 9.26 -3.67 -5.82
C VAL A 176 8.15 -4.73 -5.87
N VAL A 177 6.99 -4.46 -5.28
CA VAL A 177 5.86 -5.41 -5.28
C VAL A 177 5.32 -5.63 -6.69
N ILE A 178 5.08 -4.56 -7.44
CA ILE A 178 4.48 -4.65 -8.79
C ILE A 178 5.47 -5.24 -9.80
N ASN A 179 6.74 -4.84 -9.74
CA ASN A 179 7.76 -5.39 -10.62
C ASN A 179 8.04 -6.88 -10.32
N ALA A 180 8.03 -7.28 -9.04
CA ALA A 180 8.18 -8.69 -8.68
C ALA A 180 7.01 -9.53 -9.19
N TYR A 181 5.77 -9.04 -9.11
CA TYR A 181 4.61 -9.68 -9.74
C TYR A 181 4.82 -9.87 -11.24
N ASP A 182 5.23 -8.82 -11.93
CA ASP A 182 5.46 -8.86 -13.38
C ASP A 182 6.60 -9.83 -13.76
N ILE A 183 7.71 -9.78 -13.02
CA ILE A 183 8.87 -10.65 -13.26
C ILE A 183 8.49 -12.13 -13.05
N ILE A 184 7.90 -12.47 -11.91
CA ILE A 184 7.58 -13.87 -11.56
C ILE A 184 6.45 -14.40 -12.46
N GLY A 185 5.52 -13.52 -12.84
CA GLY A 185 4.37 -13.93 -13.62
C GLY A 185 4.60 -14.02 -15.13
N PHE A 186 5.44 -13.18 -15.70
CA PHE A 186 5.43 -12.93 -17.15
C PHE A 186 6.81 -12.87 -17.80
N VAL A 187 7.92 -12.70 -17.06
CA VAL A 187 9.27 -12.69 -17.65
C VAL A 187 9.77 -14.11 -17.84
N GLN A 188 9.93 -14.49 -19.11
CA GLN A 188 10.41 -15.84 -19.45
C GLN A 188 11.41 -15.81 -20.61
N PRO A 189 12.50 -16.61 -20.56
CA PRO A 189 12.90 -17.41 -19.38
C PRO A 189 13.32 -16.54 -18.19
N LEU A 190 13.12 -17.05 -16.96
CA LEU A 190 13.50 -16.33 -15.75
C LEU A 190 15.02 -16.37 -15.57
N THR A 191 15.69 -15.36 -16.09
CA THR A 191 17.15 -15.19 -16.00
C THR A 191 17.49 -13.92 -15.23
N TRP A 192 18.65 -13.88 -14.60
CA TRP A 192 19.12 -12.67 -13.92
C TRP A 192 19.24 -11.47 -14.87
N ALA A 193 19.65 -11.69 -16.11
CA ALA A 193 19.69 -10.63 -17.11
C ALA A 193 18.30 -10.08 -17.40
N GLY A 194 17.28 -10.93 -17.55
CA GLY A 194 15.88 -10.52 -17.72
C GLY A 194 15.33 -9.77 -16.53
N VAL A 195 15.61 -10.25 -15.31
CA VAL A 195 15.21 -9.57 -14.06
C VAL A 195 15.80 -8.16 -13.97
N VAL A 196 17.12 -8.04 -14.20
CA VAL A 196 17.83 -6.74 -14.15
C VAL A 196 17.30 -5.81 -15.24
N ALA A 197 17.11 -6.29 -16.46
CA ALA A 197 16.57 -5.50 -17.56
C ALA A 197 15.16 -4.98 -17.24
N ARG A 198 14.29 -5.83 -16.66
CA ARG A 198 12.93 -5.42 -16.27
C ARG A 198 12.95 -4.38 -15.15
N LEU A 199 13.78 -4.57 -14.12
CA LEU A 199 13.92 -3.59 -13.05
C LEU A 199 14.49 -2.27 -13.54
N ALA A 200 15.50 -2.29 -14.43
CA ALA A 200 16.07 -1.07 -15.01
C ALA A 200 15.03 -0.23 -15.77
N THR A 201 14.11 -0.87 -16.51
CA THR A 201 13.03 -0.17 -17.20
C THR A 201 11.97 0.41 -16.24
N ALA A 202 11.84 -0.13 -15.04
CA ALA A 202 10.89 0.33 -14.03
C ALA A 202 11.40 1.54 -13.23
N VAL A 203 12.72 1.70 -13.10
CA VAL A 203 13.34 2.76 -12.26
C VAL A 203 12.78 4.17 -12.52
N PRO A 204 12.60 4.66 -13.76
CA PRO A 204 12.04 5.99 -14.00
C PRO A 204 10.62 6.14 -13.43
N PHE A 205 9.81 5.09 -13.54
CA PHE A 205 8.43 5.08 -13.03
C PHE A 205 8.40 5.06 -11.49
N ASP A 206 9.24 4.24 -10.88
CA ASP A 206 9.34 4.13 -9.41
C ASP A 206 9.85 5.45 -8.79
N ILE A 207 10.81 6.12 -9.44
CA ILE A 207 11.28 7.45 -9.05
C ILE A 207 10.15 8.48 -9.18
N THR A 208 9.44 8.49 -10.30
CA THR A 208 8.31 9.41 -10.54
C THR A 208 7.23 9.20 -9.47
N HIS A 209 6.91 7.96 -9.13
CA HIS A 209 5.96 7.62 -8.06
C HIS A 209 6.43 8.18 -6.70
N GLY A 210 7.69 7.98 -6.35
CA GLY A 210 8.27 8.51 -5.11
C GLY A 210 8.22 10.04 -5.04
N LEU A 211 8.61 10.72 -6.13
CA LEU A 211 8.55 12.18 -6.24
C LEU A 211 7.11 12.71 -6.17
N ALA A 212 6.18 12.08 -6.88
CA ALA A 212 4.76 12.42 -6.80
C ALA A 212 4.23 12.30 -5.36
N THR A 213 4.58 11.21 -4.67
CA THR A 213 4.20 11.03 -3.28
C THR A 213 4.74 12.15 -2.40
N CYS A 214 5.99 12.57 -2.57
CA CYS A 214 6.56 13.71 -1.85
C CYS A 214 5.80 15.01 -2.12
N VAL A 215 5.47 15.30 -3.39
CA VAL A 215 4.71 16.51 -3.77
C VAL A 215 3.34 16.53 -3.08
N PHE A 216 2.59 15.42 -3.16
CA PHE A 216 1.27 15.34 -2.53
C PHE A 216 1.35 15.35 -1.00
N LEU A 217 2.35 14.72 -0.38
CA LEU A 217 2.57 14.81 1.07
C LEU A 217 2.90 16.25 1.51
N ALA A 218 3.77 16.94 0.78
CA ALA A 218 4.11 18.32 1.09
C ALA A 218 2.87 19.23 1.07
N ALA A 219 1.99 19.03 0.10
CA ALA A 219 0.76 19.82 -0.05
C ALA A 219 -0.34 19.43 0.94
N LEU A 220 -0.54 18.12 1.17
CA LEU A 220 -1.75 17.62 1.83
C LEU A 220 -1.55 17.20 3.29
N TYR A 221 -0.36 16.78 3.71
CA TYR A 221 -0.16 16.13 5.01
C TYR A 221 -0.65 17.01 6.17
N LYS A 222 -0.09 18.21 6.34
CA LYS A 222 -0.43 19.09 7.45
C LYS A 222 -1.92 19.50 7.48
N PRO A 223 -2.51 20.03 6.38
CA PRO A 223 -3.90 20.47 6.40
C PRO A 223 -4.87 19.30 6.59
N TRP A 224 -4.60 18.13 6.02
CA TRP A 224 -5.48 16.97 6.13
C TRP A 224 -5.40 16.30 7.50
N CYS A 225 -4.21 16.10 8.05
CA CYS A 225 -4.07 15.59 9.42
C CYS A 225 -4.82 16.46 10.43
N ARG A 226 -4.73 17.79 10.32
CA ARG A 226 -5.47 18.71 11.20
C ARG A 226 -6.98 18.56 11.06
N ARG A 227 -7.50 18.36 9.85
CA ARG A 227 -8.94 18.21 9.61
C ARG A 227 -9.43 16.84 10.07
N ILE A 228 -8.73 15.78 9.74
CA ILE A 228 -9.10 14.40 10.14
C ILE A 228 -9.11 14.28 11.66
N ASN A 229 -8.08 14.75 12.36
CA ASN A 229 -8.00 14.68 13.82
C ASN A 229 -9.08 15.47 14.57
N ARG A 230 -9.86 16.33 13.88
CA ARG A 230 -11.00 17.01 14.48
C ARG A 230 -12.30 16.19 14.44
N VAL A 231 -12.37 15.16 13.60
CA VAL A 231 -13.59 14.36 13.39
C VAL A 231 -13.48 12.94 13.92
N VAL A 232 -12.27 12.51 14.24
CA VAL A 232 -11.95 11.23 14.87
C VAL A 232 -11.70 11.40 16.37
#